data_1535205e9ea562b9ea400409f683ec71
#
_entry.id   1535205e9ea562b9ea400409f683ec71
#
_cell.length_a   1.000
_cell.length_b   1.000
_cell.length_c   1.000
_cell.angle_alpha   90.00
_cell.angle_beta   90.00
_cell.angle_gamma   90.00
#
_symmetry.space_group_name_H-M   'P 1'
#
loop_
_entity.id
_entity.type
_entity.pdbx_description
1 polymer ?
#
loop_
_entity_poly.entity_id
_entity_poly.type
_entity_poly.pdbx_seq_one_letter_code
_entity_poly.pdbx_strand_id
1 'polypeptide(L)'
;MSVMPADSGEVRSHTKYDRLIAAAKAVPPVPTIVVHPCDETSLRGALDSAEAGIIRPLLVGPEAKIRNTASKHGLDIAGVEIIDVPHSDAAAAKGVELIHAAKGEMLMKGSLHTDELMRSVTAKATGLRTDRRISHVFVMDVPAYADTLFVTDAAISIFPDLDDKRDIIQNAIDLFTQAGFGTLPRVAILSAVETVTPKIPSTIEAAALCKMADRGQITGGLLDGPLAFDNAIDVEAARIKGIKSEVAGRAQILVVPDLEAGNMLAKNLAYFANADSAGIVLGARVPIVLTSRADSPRARMASCAVAALHADARRRLAPIAAA
;
A
#
# COMPACT_ATOMS: atom_id res chain seq x y z
N MET A 1 22.05 -38.96 5.70
CA MET A 1 20.71 -38.37 5.72
C MET A 1 20.81 -37.00 5.06
N SER A 2 20.12 -36.80 3.94
CA SER A 2 20.08 -35.51 3.24
C SER A 2 19.18 -34.55 4.04
N VAL A 3 19.70 -33.38 4.40
CA VAL A 3 18.97 -32.32 5.13
C VAL A 3 18.30 -31.35 4.10
N MET A 4 18.34 -31.68 2.81
CA MET A 4 17.67 -30.90 1.79
C MET A 4 16.17 -31.24 1.81
N PRO A 5 15.27 -30.24 1.91
CA PRO A 5 13.85 -30.49 1.74
C PRO A 5 13.59 -31.06 0.35
N ALA A 6 12.73 -32.04 0.26
CA ALA A 6 12.24 -32.51 -1.02
C ALA A 6 11.60 -31.31 -1.75
N ASP A 7 11.97 -31.11 -3.01
CA ASP A 7 11.37 -30.15 -3.91
C ASP A 7 9.90 -30.58 -4.10
N SER A 8 9.01 -30.05 -3.24
CA SER A 8 7.59 -30.22 -3.42
C SER A 8 7.18 -29.26 -4.54
N GLY A 9 7.18 -29.74 -5.77
CA GLY A 9 6.79 -29.01 -6.97
C GLY A 9 5.30 -28.59 -7.01
N GLU A 10 4.72 -28.22 -5.89
CA GLU A 10 3.44 -27.56 -5.84
C GLU A 10 3.59 -26.12 -6.33
N VAL A 11 3.13 -25.88 -7.55
CA VAL A 11 2.92 -24.53 -8.08
C VAL A 11 1.88 -23.84 -7.20
N ARG A 12 2.33 -23.06 -6.23
CA ARG A 12 1.47 -22.25 -5.36
C ARG A 12 0.81 -21.18 -6.21
N SER A 13 -0.52 -21.18 -6.25
CA SER A 13 -1.28 -20.30 -7.13
C SER A 13 -1.45 -18.93 -6.49
N HIS A 14 -1.06 -17.87 -7.19
CA HIS A 14 -1.28 -16.45 -6.81
C HIS A 14 -2.65 -15.95 -7.28
N THR A 15 -3.71 -16.68 -6.95
CA THR A 15 -5.08 -16.40 -7.43
C THR A 15 -5.65 -15.08 -6.90
N LYS A 16 -5.15 -14.58 -5.75
CA LYS A 16 -5.57 -13.29 -5.19
C LYS A 16 -5.08 -12.13 -6.04
N TYR A 17 -3.84 -12.23 -6.57
CA TYR A 17 -3.31 -11.27 -7.53
C TYR A 17 -4.16 -11.22 -8.80
N ASP A 18 -4.48 -12.36 -9.40
CA ASP A 18 -5.23 -12.41 -10.65
C ASP A 18 -6.64 -11.80 -10.48
N ARG A 19 -7.29 -12.06 -9.33
CA ARG A 19 -8.57 -11.44 -8.97
C ARG A 19 -8.44 -9.93 -8.80
N LEU A 20 -7.37 -9.45 -8.17
CA LEU A 20 -7.10 -8.02 -8.01
C LEU A 20 -6.96 -7.31 -9.37
N ILE A 21 -6.16 -7.87 -10.26
CA ILE A 21 -5.96 -7.31 -11.61
C ILE A 21 -7.27 -7.33 -12.41
N ALA A 22 -8.04 -8.43 -12.35
CA ALA A 22 -9.33 -8.52 -13.02
C ALA A 22 -10.33 -7.47 -12.51
N ALA A 23 -10.38 -7.24 -11.18
CA ALA A 23 -11.22 -6.21 -10.59
C ALA A 23 -10.81 -4.80 -11.03
N ALA A 24 -9.49 -4.52 -11.07
CA ALA A 24 -9.00 -3.21 -11.51
C ALA A 24 -9.26 -2.93 -13.00
N LYS A 25 -9.23 -3.96 -13.85
CA LYS A 25 -9.62 -3.85 -15.27
C LYS A 25 -11.11 -3.62 -15.50
N ALA A 26 -11.95 -3.91 -14.51
CA ALA A 26 -13.40 -3.71 -14.60
C ALA A 26 -13.86 -2.28 -14.27
N VAL A 27 -12.97 -1.43 -13.76
CA VAL A 27 -13.25 -0.01 -13.50
C VAL A 27 -12.59 0.87 -14.59
N PRO A 28 -13.11 2.10 -14.82
CA PRO A 28 -12.49 3.00 -15.79
C PRO A 28 -11.04 3.32 -15.46
N PRO A 29 -10.12 3.35 -16.46
CA PRO A 29 -8.72 3.68 -16.24
C PRO A 29 -8.53 4.99 -15.47
N VAL A 30 -7.73 4.97 -14.42
CA VAL A 30 -7.58 6.13 -13.52
C VAL A 30 -6.52 7.09 -14.05
N PRO A 31 -6.83 8.40 -14.21
CA PRO A 31 -5.84 9.42 -14.54
C PRO A 31 -4.72 9.44 -13.49
N THR A 32 -3.49 9.17 -13.92
CA THR A 32 -2.35 8.95 -13.03
C THR A 32 -1.18 9.84 -13.39
N ILE A 33 -0.76 10.67 -12.45
CA ILE A 33 0.45 11.49 -12.60
C ILE A 33 1.66 10.63 -12.26
N VAL A 34 2.49 10.32 -13.26
CA VAL A 34 3.72 9.53 -13.11
C VAL A 34 4.90 10.48 -12.94
N VAL A 35 5.45 10.53 -11.72
CA VAL A 35 6.44 11.53 -11.33
C VAL A 35 7.84 11.04 -11.63
N HIS A 36 8.54 11.71 -12.56
CA HIS A 36 9.94 11.46 -12.94
C HIS A 36 10.22 10.01 -13.38
N PRO A 37 9.52 9.46 -14.38
CA PRO A 37 9.76 8.10 -14.89
C PRO A 37 10.96 8.04 -15.84
N CYS A 38 12.17 8.33 -15.33
CA CYS A 38 13.41 8.49 -16.09
C CYS A 38 14.32 7.25 -16.05
N ASP A 39 13.82 6.10 -15.60
CA ASP A 39 14.45 4.80 -15.74
C ASP A 39 13.51 3.79 -16.40
N GLU A 40 14.08 2.68 -16.89
CA GLU A 40 13.31 1.63 -17.56
C GLU A 40 12.18 1.11 -16.69
N THR A 41 12.48 0.81 -15.44
CA THR A 41 11.57 0.11 -14.53
C THR A 41 10.33 0.92 -14.22
N SER A 42 10.50 2.22 -13.96
CA SER A 42 9.38 3.11 -13.65
C SER A 42 8.54 3.44 -14.89
N LEU A 43 9.19 3.68 -16.03
CA LEU A 43 8.49 3.98 -17.27
C LEU A 43 7.72 2.75 -17.76
N ARG A 44 8.34 1.58 -17.83
CA ARG A 44 7.70 0.31 -18.18
C ARG A 44 6.51 0.01 -17.27
N GLY A 45 6.66 0.15 -15.95
CA GLY A 45 5.58 -0.11 -15.00
C GLY A 45 4.35 0.77 -15.22
N ALA A 46 4.54 2.04 -15.62
CA ALA A 46 3.44 2.92 -15.99
C ALA A 46 2.78 2.51 -17.32
N LEU A 47 3.59 2.17 -18.33
CA LEU A 47 3.09 1.77 -19.65
C LEU A 47 2.36 0.42 -19.61
N ASP A 48 2.92 -0.58 -18.93
CA ASP A 48 2.29 -1.90 -18.74
C ASP A 48 0.93 -1.76 -18.03
N SER A 49 0.85 -0.88 -17.03
CA SER A 49 -0.40 -0.61 -16.31
C SER A 49 -1.43 0.15 -17.17
N ALA A 50 -0.96 0.96 -18.11
CA ALA A 50 -1.81 1.65 -19.09
C ALA A 50 -2.31 0.68 -20.16
N GLU A 51 -1.44 -0.17 -20.70
CA GLU A 51 -1.80 -1.22 -21.66
C GLU A 51 -2.81 -2.21 -21.07
N ALA A 52 -2.65 -2.54 -19.78
CA ALA A 52 -3.62 -3.33 -19.04
C ALA A 52 -4.98 -2.64 -18.83
N GLY A 53 -5.12 -1.35 -19.15
CA GLY A 53 -6.34 -0.57 -18.97
C GLY A 53 -6.61 -0.15 -17.52
N ILE A 54 -5.59 -0.18 -16.64
CA ILE A 54 -5.74 0.17 -15.21
C ILE A 54 -5.56 1.67 -14.98
N ILE A 55 -4.57 2.28 -15.67
CA ILE A 55 -4.28 3.70 -15.53
C ILE A 55 -4.29 4.45 -16.88
N ARG A 56 -4.47 5.75 -16.83
CA ARG A 56 -4.19 6.68 -17.92
C ARG A 56 -3.05 7.59 -17.48
N PRO A 57 -1.80 7.31 -17.92
CA PRO A 57 -0.63 8.02 -17.41
C PRO A 57 -0.48 9.42 -18.03
N LEU A 58 -0.07 10.39 -17.20
CA LEU A 58 0.48 11.67 -17.54
C LEU A 58 1.90 11.71 -16.98
N LEU A 59 2.91 11.73 -17.86
CA LEU A 59 4.32 11.67 -17.44
C LEU A 59 4.82 13.06 -17.10
N VAL A 60 5.48 13.21 -15.96
CA VAL A 60 6.02 14.49 -15.49
C VAL A 60 7.51 14.33 -15.22
N GLY A 61 8.37 14.98 -15.97
CA GLY A 61 9.82 14.89 -15.81
C GLY A 61 10.58 15.47 -17.01
N PRO A 62 11.92 15.41 -17.01
CA PRO A 62 12.71 15.86 -18.14
C PRO A 62 12.38 15.07 -19.41
N GLU A 63 11.66 15.70 -20.34
CA GLU A 63 11.14 15.03 -21.55
C GLU A 63 12.24 14.32 -22.34
N ALA A 64 13.40 14.96 -22.50
CA ALA A 64 14.53 14.37 -23.22
C ALA A 64 15.02 13.07 -22.54
N LYS A 65 15.03 13.00 -21.21
CA LYS A 65 15.41 11.78 -20.48
C LYS A 65 14.36 10.69 -20.61
N ILE A 66 13.07 11.03 -20.52
CA ILE A 66 11.96 10.09 -20.68
C ILE A 66 12.00 9.47 -22.09
N ARG A 67 12.12 10.30 -23.13
CA ARG A 67 12.20 9.85 -24.53
C ARG A 67 13.43 8.99 -24.81
N ASN A 68 14.60 9.39 -24.24
CA ASN A 68 15.82 8.59 -24.35
C ASN A 68 15.67 7.21 -23.66
N THR A 69 15.06 7.18 -22.48
CA THR A 69 14.76 5.92 -21.76
C THR A 69 13.83 5.03 -22.61
N ALA A 70 12.76 5.60 -23.15
CA ALA A 70 11.83 4.89 -24.01
C ALA A 70 12.53 4.29 -25.24
N SER A 71 13.30 5.11 -25.97
CA SER A 71 14.04 4.66 -27.16
C SER A 71 15.06 3.56 -26.84
N LYS A 72 15.83 3.73 -25.76
CA LYS A 72 16.87 2.77 -25.35
C LYS A 72 16.29 1.39 -25.01
N HIS A 73 15.07 1.35 -24.46
CA HIS A 73 14.45 0.12 -23.97
C HIS A 73 13.27 -0.36 -24.84
N GLY A 74 13.08 0.25 -26.02
CA GLY A 74 12.02 -0.14 -26.96
C GLY A 74 10.61 0.03 -26.38
N LEU A 75 10.39 1.08 -25.57
CA LEU A 75 9.10 1.37 -24.97
C LEU A 75 8.34 2.36 -25.87
N ASP A 76 7.08 2.04 -26.18
CA ASP A 76 6.22 2.91 -26.95
C ASP A 76 5.55 3.95 -26.03
N ILE A 77 5.85 5.23 -26.27
CA ILE A 77 5.24 6.38 -25.59
C ILE A 77 4.45 7.26 -26.57
N ALA A 78 4.13 6.74 -27.76
CA ALA A 78 3.31 7.48 -28.70
C ALA A 78 1.92 7.76 -28.09
N GLY A 79 1.50 9.01 -28.17
CA GLY A 79 0.21 9.45 -27.62
C GLY A 79 0.17 9.60 -26.09
N VAL A 80 1.25 9.32 -25.36
CA VAL A 80 1.34 9.60 -23.94
C VAL A 80 1.77 11.06 -23.73
N GLU A 81 0.97 11.82 -23.00
CA GLU A 81 1.27 13.21 -22.66
C GLU A 81 2.46 13.30 -21.71
N ILE A 82 3.40 14.22 -22.02
CA ILE A 82 4.58 14.49 -21.19
C ILE A 82 4.57 15.97 -20.82
N ILE A 83 4.70 16.27 -19.53
CA ILE A 83 4.94 17.60 -19.01
C ILE A 83 6.43 17.72 -18.71
N ASP A 84 7.13 18.54 -19.50
CA ASP A 84 8.56 18.76 -19.35
C ASP A 84 8.87 19.63 -18.14
N VAL A 85 9.77 19.14 -17.30
CA VAL A 85 10.32 19.85 -16.14
C VAL A 85 11.79 19.44 -15.94
N PRO A 86 12.65 20.33 -15.41
CA PRO A 86 14.10 20.15 -15.51
C PRO A 86 14.70 19.03 -14.67
N HIS A 87 14.09 18.65 -13.54
CA HIS A 87 14.64 17.67 -12.59
C HIS A 87 13.54 17.04 -11.71
N SER A 88 13.93 16.09 -10.87
CA SER A 88 13.03 15.28 -10.03
C SER A 88 12.25 16.09 -8.99
N ASP A 89 12.87 17.06 -8.32
CA ASP A 89 12.17 17.95 -7.38
C ASP A 89 11.08 18.77 -8.08
N ALA A 90 11.38 19.30 -9.27
CA ALA A 90 10.39 20.01 -10.09
C ALA A 90 9.27 19.08 -10.55
N ALA A 91 9.59 17.81 -10.84
CA ALA A 91 8.58 16.81 -11.21
C ALA A 91 7.67 16.48 -10.03
N ALA A 92 8.21 16.37 -8.82
CA ALA A 92 7.42 16.13 -7.61
C ALA A 92 6.49 17.32 -7.31
N ALA A 93 7.00 18.56 -7.37
CA ALA A 93 6.20 19.75 -7.16
C ALA A 93 5.10 19.91 -8.24
N LYS A 94 5.44 19.68 -9.50
CA LYS A 94 4.48 19.73 -10.63
C LYS A 94 3.42 18.64 -10.53
N GLY A 95 3.80 17.43 -10.08
CA GLY A 95 2.86 16.34 -9.83
C GLY A 95 1.80 16.72 -8.80
N VAL A 96 2.20 17.35 -7.70
CA VAL A 96 1.29 17.86 -6.67
C VAL A 96 0.37 18.97 -7.22
N GLU A 97 0.92 19.92 -7.99
CA GLU A 97 0.14 20.98 -8.66
C GLU A 97 -0.94 20.39 -9.57
N LEU A 98 -0.59 19.37 -10.36
CA LEU A 98 -1.53 18.72 -11.29
C LEU A 98 -2.65 17.98 -10.56
N ILE A 99 -2.39 17.41 -9.38
CA ILE A 99 -3.44 16.84 -8.53
C ILE A 99 -4.38 17.95 -8.04
N HIS A 100 -3.87 19.10 -7.60
CA HIS A 100 -4.71 20.24 -7.22
C HIS A 100 -5.54 20.76 -8.39
N ALA A 101 -5.01 20.70 -9.61
CA ALA A 101 -5.70 21.06 -10.85
C ALA A 101 -6.65 19.94 -11.36
N ALA A 102 -6.91 18.90 -10.59
CA ALA A 102 -7.77 17.75 -10.95
C ALA A 102 -7.35 17.05 -12.27
N LYS A 103 -6.06 17.10 -12.64
CA LYS A 103 -5.52 16.43 -13.83
C LYS A 103 -5.15 14.97 -13.58
N GLY A 104 -5.11 14.55 -12.31
CA GLY A 104 -4.86 13.17 -11.89
C GLY A 104 -5.61 12.83 -10.61
N GLU A 105 -5.92 11.57 -10.45
CA GLU A 105 -6.64 11.04 -9.28
C GLU A 105 -5.76 10.10 -8.46
N MET A 106 -4.54 9.87 -8.91
CA MET A 106 -3.48 9.19 -8.17
C MET A 106 -2.11 9.66 -8.62
N LEU A 107 -1.11 9.51 -7.74
CA LEU A 107 0.30 9.70 -8.05
C LEU A 107 0.98 8.34 -8.18
N MET A 108 1.95 8.24 -9.09
CA MET A 108 2.86 7.09 -9.19
C MET A 108 4.29 7.59 -9.12
N LYS A 109 5.06 7.05 -8.18
CA LYS A 109 6.48 7.36 -8.03
C LYS A 109 7.30 6.73 -9.14
N GLY A 110 8.07 7.53 -9.84
CA GLY A 110 9.07 7.09 -10.81
C GLY A 110 10.45 6.82 -10.20
N SER A 111 11.50 7.29 -10.86
CA SER A 111 12.90 7.02 -10.50
C SER A 111 13.49 7.93 -9.42
N LEU A 112 12.73 8.91 -8.91
CA LEU A 112 13.16 9.77 -7.81
C LEU A 112 13.16 9.04 -6.45
N HIS A 113 13.82 9.62 -5.43
CA HIS A 113 13.79 9.08 -4.08
C HIS A 113 12.42 9.28 -3.42
N THR A 114 12.07 8.38 -2.49
CA THR A 114 10.77 8.45 -1.77
C THR A 114 10.63 9.72 -0.95
N ASP A 115 11.67 10.11 -0.24
CA ASP A 115 11.71 11.33 0.58
C ASP A 115 11.55 12.61 -0.26
N GLU A 116 12.05 12.62 -1.48
CA GLU A 116 11.92 13.72 -2.43
C GLU A 116 10.45 13.91 -2.86
N LEU A 117 9.77 12.84 -3.25
CA LEU A 117 8.34 12.90 -3.56
C LEU A 117 7.52 13.27 -2.32
N MET A 118 7.78 12.60 -1.20
CA MET A 118 7.02 12.80 0.02
C MET A 118 7.19 14.19 0.61
N ARG A 119 8.33 14.87 0.41
CA ARG A 119 8.53 16.27 0.79
C ARG A 119 7.52 17.19 0.11
N SER A 120 7.30 17.01 -1.21
CA SER A 120 6.30 17.78 -1.95
C SER A 120 4.87 17.43 -1.53
N VAL A 121 4.57 16.14 -1.32
CA VAL A 121 3.25 15.65 -0.88
C VAL A 121 2.90 16.17 0.53
N THR A 122 3.87 16.22 1.44
CA THR A 122 3.63 16.60 2.84
C THR A 122 3.82 18.09 3.14
N ALA A 123 4.17 18.89 2.14
CA ALA A 123 4.34 20.34 2.30
C ALA A 123 3.07 20.98 2.89
N LYS A 124 3.23 21.83 3.91
CA LYS A 124 2.09 22.38 4.67
C LYS A 124 1.16 23.25 3.82
N ALA A 125 1.73 24.11 2.97
CA ALA A 125 0.97 25.08 2.20
C ALA A 125 0.51 24.56 0.84
N THR A 126 1.30 23.70 0.20
CA THR A 126 1.12 23.30 -1.20
C THR A 126 0.96 21.80 -1.41
N GLY A 127 1.10 21.00 -0.36
CA GLY A 127 1.05 19.55 -0.43
C GLY A 127 -0.37 18.96 -0.52
N LEU A 128 -0.44 17.66 -0.44
CA LEU A 128 -1.69 16.89 -0.56
C LEU A 128 -2.19 16.36 0.80
N ARG A 129 -1.81 17.01 1.90
CA ARG A 129 -2.23 16.60 3.25
C ARG A 129 -3.73 16.71 3.42
N THR A 130 -4.27 15.82 4.23
CA THR A 130 -5.64 15.84 4.75
C THR A 130 -5.59 15.89 6.28
N ASP A 131 -6.73 15.72 6.93
CA ASP A 131 -6.82 15.58 8.39
C ASP A 131 -6.27 14.23 8.88
N ARG A 132 -6.04 13.27 7.97
CA ARG A 132 -5.48 11.95 8.26
C ARG A 132 -3.95 11.95 8.19
N ARG A 133 -3.32 11.18 9.06
CA ARG A 133 -1.90 10.85 8.94
C ARG A 133 -1.64 10.13 7.61
N ILE A 134 -0.58 10.52 6.91
CA ILE A 134 -0.10 9.77 5.74
C ILE A 134 0.55 8.48 6.23
N SER A 135 0.15 7.34 5.67
CA SER A 135 0.63 6.02 6.04
C SER A 135 0.80 5.12 4.82
N HIS A 136 1.52 4.04 4.96
CA HIS A 136 1.77 3.06 3.91
C HIS A 136 1.12 1.71 4.25
N VAL A 137 0.57 1.05 3.25
CA VAL A 137 0.06 -0.32 3.34
C VAL A 137 0.76 -1.19 2.31
N PHE A 138 1.35 -2.31 2.75
CA PHE A 138 1.62 -3.44 1.87
C PHE A 138 0.41 -4.34 1.80
N VAL A 139 -0.05 -4.63 0.59
CA VAL A 139 -1.10 -5.61 0.27
C VAL A 139 -0.41 -6.85 -0.26
N MET A 140 -0.48 -7.94 0.48
CA MET A 140 0.32 -9.14 0.27
C MET A 140 -0.55 -10.32 -0.16
N ASP A 141 -0.20 -10.97 -1.27
CA ASP A 141 -0.71 -12.30 -1.63
C ASP A 141 0.28 -13.35 -1.15
N VAL A 142 0.10 -13.81 0.10
CA VAL A 142 0.90 -14.89 0.69
C VAL A 142 0.28 -16.23 0.28
N PRO A 143 0.97 -17.11 -0.49
CA PRO A 143 0.39 -18.37 -0.99
C PRO A 143 -0.09 -19.32 0.12
N ALA A 144 0.55 -19.30 1.28
CA ALA A 144 0.20 -20.13 2.42
C ALA A 144 -0.94 -19.56 3.30
N TYR A 145 -1.43 -18.36 3.00
CA TYR A 145 -2.48 -17.70 3.75
C TYR A 145 -3.74 -17.53 2.90
N ALA A 146 -4.91 -17.86 3.46
CA ALA A 146 -6.15 -17.90 2.69
C ALA A 146 -6.60 -16.51 2.20
N ASP A 147 -6.51 -15.51 3.07
CA ASP A 147 -6.94 -14.14 2.79
C ASP A 147 -5.78 -13.30 2.23
N THR A 148 -6.11 -12.17 1.58
CA THR A 148 -5.12 -11.12 1.33
C THR A 148 -4.71 -10.49 2.65
N LEU A 149 -3.41 -10.33 2.86
CA LEU A 149 -2.85 -9.82 4.11
C LEU A 149 -2.32 -8.39 3.92
N PHE A 150 -2.78 -7.46 4.75
CA PHE A 150 -2.28 -6.10 4.79
C PHE A 150 -1.26 -5.95 5.91
N VAL A 151 -0.15 -5.25 5.66
CA VAL A 151 0.86 -4.90 6.67
C VAL A 151 1.03 -3.39 6.69
N THR A 152 0.84 -2.74 7.86
CA THR A 152 0.84 -1.28 8.00
C THR A 152 1.32 -0.81 9.38
N ASP A 153 2.01 0.33 9.54
CA ASP A 153 2.76 1.09 8.55
C ASP A 153 4.17 0.51 8.46
N ALA A 154 4.62 0.22 7.26
CA ALA A 154 5.89 -0.46 7.07
C ALA A 154 6.88 0.32 6.18
N ALA A 155 6.60 1.63 5.90
CA ALA A 155 7.43 2.42 5.01
C ALA A 155 7.47 3.93 5.27
N ILE A 156 6.55 4.51 6.04
CA ILE A 156 6.44 5.98 6.23
C ILE A 156 6.68 6.40 7.67
N SER A 157 5.93 5.85 8.62
CA SER A 157 5.95 6.29 10.02
C SER A 157 6.98 5.50 10.81
N ILE A 158 8.08 6.14 11.23
CA ILE A 158 9.22 5.47 11.91
C ILE A 158 8.77 4.97 13.29
N PHE A 159 8.31 5.86 14.16
CA PHE A 159 7.79 5.56 15.48
C PHE A 159 6.41 6.23 15.63
N PRO A 160 5.34 5.63 15.10
CA PRO A 160 4.00 6.20 15.19
C PRO A 160 3.52 6.19 16.64
N ASP A 161 2.99 7.32 17.11
CA ASP A 161 2.30 7.41 18.39
C ASP A 161 0.86 6.84 18.29
N LEU A 162 0.12 6.95 19.39
CA LEU A 162 -1.24 6.39 19.48
C LEU A 162 -2.21 7.06 18.48
N ASP A 163 -2.12 8.38 18.31
CA ASP A 163 -2.95 9.11 17.35
C ASP A 163 -2.55 8.80 15.91
N ASP A 164 -1.26 8.69 15.63
CA ASP A 164 -0.76 8.23 14.34
C ASP A 164 -1.29 6.82 14.02
N LYS A 165 -1.22 5.88 14.96
CA LYS A 165 -1.71 4.49 14.79
C LYS A 165 -3.20 4.42 14.57
N ARG A 166 -4.01 5.27 15.24
CA ARG A 166 -5.44 5.38 14.95
C ARG A 166 -5.69 5.68 13.47
N ASP A 167 -5.01 6.65 12.91
CA ASP A 167 -5.18 7.06 11.52
C ASP A 167 -4.61 6.00 10.54
N ILE A 168 -3.48 5.39 10.86
CA ILE A 168 -2.88 4.27 10.12
C ILE A 168 -3.89 3.11 9.99
N ILE A 169 -4.52 2.73 11.11
CA ILE A 169 -5.52 1.66 11.13
C ILE A 169 -6.73 2.05 10.28
N GLN A 170 -7.25 3.26 10.46
CA GLN A 170 -8.42 3.70 9.70
C GLN A 170 -8.13 3.77 8.20
N ASN A 171 -6.95 4.24 7.79
CA ASN A 171 -6.54 4.23 6.38
C ASN A 171 -6.53 2.80 5.80
N ALA A 172 -6.02 1.83 6.55
CA ALA A 172 -5.97 0.44 6.12
C ALA A 172 -7.37 -0.20 6.03
N ILE A 173 -8.26 0.09 6.98
CA ILE A 173 -9.67 -0.35 6.96
C ILE A 173 -10.40 0.25 5.76
N ASP A 174 -10.25 1.55 5.54
CA ASP A 174 -10.87 2.26 4.42
C ASP A 174 -10.38 1.69 3.07
N LEU A 175 -9.08 1.44 2.93
CA LEU A 175 -8.53 0.79 1.74
C LEU A 175 -9.13 -0.61 1.54
N PHE A 176 -9.15 -1.44 2.59
CA PHE A 176 -9.64 -2.81 2.52
C PHE A 176 -11.09 -2.87 2.03
N THR A 177 -11.94 -2.01 2.57
CA THR A 177 -13.36 -1.98 2.23
C THR A 177 -13.62 -1.33 0.86
N GLN A 178 -12.97 -0.21 0.58
CA GLN A 178 -13.17 0.56 -0.65
C GLN A 178 -12.60 -0.13 -1.88
N ALA A 179 -11.45 -0.81 -1.75
CA ALA A 179 -10.87 -1.58 -2.85
C ALA A 179 -11.52 -2.98 -3.04
N GLY A 180 -12.53 -3.32 -2.24
CA GLY A 180 -13.35 -4.52 -2.44
C GLY A 180 -12.75 -5.81 -1.88
N PHE A 181 -11.83 -5.74 -0.91
CA PHE A 181 -11.29 -6.94 -0.25
C PHE A 181 -12.26 -7.56 0.76
N GLY A 182 -13.26 -6.81 1.21
CA GLY A 182 -14.30 -7.24 2.15
C GLY A 182 -15.00 -6.04 2.79
N THR A 183 -15.92 -6.30 3.70
CA THR A 183 -16.75 -5.24 4.33
C THR A 183 -16.40 -4.97 5.79
N LEU A 184 -15.79 -5.93 6.50
CA LEU A 184 -15.47 -5.82 7.92
C LEU A 184 -14.15 -6.56 8.19
N PRO A 185 -12.98 -5.92 7.97
CA PRO A 185 -11.69 -6.57 8.16
C PRO A 185 -11.39 -6.89 9.63
N ARG A 186 -10.69 -8.00 9.85
CA ARG A 186 -10.09 -8.38 11.11
C ARG A 186 -8.71 -7.76 11.22
N VAL A 187 -8.55 -6.87 12.20
CA VAL A 187 -7.36 -6.05 12.41
C VAL A 187 -6.63 -6.51 13.66
N ALA A 188 -5.45 -7.09 13.50
CA ALA A 188 -4.57 -7.48 14.59
C ALA A 188 -3.56 -6.37 14.88
N ILE A 189 -3.55 -5.89 16.13
CA ILE A 189 -2.53 -4.95 16.62
C ILE A 189 -1.38 -5.77 17.19
N LEU A 190 -0.28 -5.80 16.43
CA LEU A 190 0.85 -6.67 16.74
C LEU A 190 1.73 -6.16 17.87
N SER A 191 2.19 -7.10 18.68
CA SER A 191 3.25 -6.93 19.66
C SER A 191 4.09 -8.20 19.75
N ALA A 192 5.09 -8.22 20.63
CA ALA A 192 5.90 -9.44 20.87
C ALA A 192 5.13 -10.51 21.65
N VAL A 193 4.10 -10.11 22.41
CA VAL A 193 3.29 -10.99 23.27
C VAL A 193 1.84 -10.56 23.27
N GLU A 194 0.95 -11.46 23.65
CA GLU A 194 -0.50 -11.26 23.74
C GLU A 194 -0.98 -10.70 25.10
N THR A 195 -0.07 -10.57 26.08
CA THR A 195 -0.39 -10.07 27.43
C THR A 195 -0.03 -8.60 27.55
N VAL A 196 -0.98 -7.80 28.06
CA VAL A 196 -0.72 -6.37 28.33
C VAL A 196 0.28 -6.22 29.47
N THR A 197 1.41 -5.59 29.21
CA THR A 197 2.47 -5.36 30.18
C THR A 197 3.20 -4.03 29.93
N PRO A 198 3.49 -3.22 30.99
CA PRO A 198 4.23 -1.97 30.84
C PRO A 198 5.70 -2.16 30.41
N LYS A 199 6.21 -3.39 30.48
CA LYS A 199 7.56 -3.71 30.03
C LYS A 199 7.69 -3.68 28.49
N ILE A 200 6.58 -3.82 27.78
CA ILE A 200 6.50 -3.78 26.33
C ILE A 200 5.43 -2.74 25.93
N PRO A 201 5.81 -1.48 25.66
CA PRO A 201 4.86 -0.39 25.44
C PRO A 201 3.83 -0.64 24.35
N SER A 202 4.20 -1.35 23.28
CA SER A 202 3.27 -1.71 22.18
C SER A 202 2.06 -2.55 22.66
N THR A 203 2.18 -3.29 23.77
CA THR A 203 1.03 -4.03 24.34
C THR A 203 -0.02 -3.09 24.94
N ILE A 204 0.42 -1.97 25.55
CA ILE A 204 -0.47 -0.95 26.11
C ILE A 204 -1.14 -0.16 25.00
N GLU A 205 -0.38 0.21 23.97
CA GLU A 205 -0.92 0.90 22.80
C GLU A 205 -1.97 0.04 22.08
N ALA A 206 -1.71 -1.26 21.91
CA ALA A 206 -2.65 -2.19 21.32
C ALA A 206 -3.98 -2.23 22.10
N ALA A 207 -3.92 -2.35 23.42
CA ALA A 207 -5.12 -2.32 24.27
C ALA A 207 -5.87 -0.98 24.16
N ALA A 208 -5.16 0.14 24.10
CA ALA A 208 -5.75 1.47 23.91
C ALA A 208 -6.44 1.59 22.54
N LEU A 209 -5.83 1.11 21.45
CA LEU A 209 -6.41 1.13 20.10
C LEU A 209 -7.66 0.26 20.00
N CYS A 210 -7.67 -0.92 20.62
CA CYS A 210 -8.89 -1.74 20.74
C CYS A 210 -10.00 -0.97 21.46
N LYS A 211 -9.66 -0.26 22.55
CA LYS A 211 -10.63 0.56 23.28
C LYS A 211 -11.11 1.77 22.45
N MET A 212 -10.25 2.35 21.61
CA MET A 212 -10.66 3.40 20.66
C MET A 212 -11.68 2.86 19.64
N ALA A 213 -11.53 1.62 19.17
CA ALA A 213 -12.52 0.97 18.32
C ALA A 213 -13.86 0.75 19.04
N ASP A 214 -13.83 0.24 20.28
CA ASP A 214 -15.05 0.10 21.12
C ASP A 214 -15.82 1.42 21.31
N ARG A 215 -15.11 2.55 21.25
CA ARG A 215 -15.66 3.90 21.42
C ARG A 215 -15.99 4.62 20.11
N GLY A 216 -15.81 3.94 18.96
CA GLY A 216 -16.10 4.52 17.65
C GLY A 216 -15.08 5.55 17.16
N GLN A 217 -13.88 5.61 17.76
CA GLN A 217 -12.78 6.46 17.28
C GLN A 217 -12.04 5.80 16.10
N ILE A 218 -12.16 4.48 15.97
CA ILE A 218 -11.79 3.68 14.81
C ILE A 218 -13.04 2.88 14.42
N THR A 219 -13.39 2.88 13.14
CA THR A 219 -14.65 2.28 12.66
C THR A 219 -14.45 1.40 11.45
N GLY A 220 -15.41 0.49 11.20
CA GLY A 220 -15.44 -0.34 9.99
C GLY A 220 -14.53 -1.57 10.02
N GLY A 221 -13.96 -1.94 11.18
CA GLY A 221 -13.18 -3.15 11.37
C GLY A 221 -13.36 -3.77 12.74
N LEU A 222 -13.03 -5.04 12.87
CA LEU A 222 -12.91 -5.74 14.15
C LEU A 222 -11.46 -5.69 14.60
N LEU A 223 -11.18 -5.07 15.76
CA LEU A 223 -9.82 -4.91 16.27
C LEU A 223 -9.59 -5.85 17.47
N ASP A 224 -8.41 -6.45 17.53
CA ASP A 224 -7.90 -7.12 18.70
C ASP A 224 -6.39 -6.97 18.85
N GLY A 225 -5.92 -6.93 20.08
CA GLY A 225 -4.51 -6.78 20.44
C GLY A 225 -4.30 -6.50 21.93
N PRO A 226 -3.09 -6.73 22.44
CA PRO A 226 -1.90 -7.13 21.68
C PRO A 226 -2.00 -8.59 21.19
N LEU A 227 -1.48 -8.86 20.00
CA LEU A 227 -1.33 -10.20 19.46
C LEU A 227 0.13 -10.40 19.01
N ALA A 228 0.71 -11.56 19.30
CA ALA A 228 1.95 -11.98 18.67
C ALA A 228 1.65 -12.44 17.24
N PHE A 229 2.65 -12.44 16.36
CA PHE A 229 2.45 -12.74 14.95
C PHE A 229 1.80 -14.11 14.71
N ASP A 230 2.29 -15.15 15.40
CA ASP A 230 1.77 -16.51 15.30
C ASP A 230 0.28 -16.59 15.62
N ASN A 231 -0.14 -16.02 16.74
CA ASN A 231 -1.54 -16.07 17.15
C ASN A 231 -2.44 -15.05 16.42
N ALA A 232 -1.88 -14.10 15.69
CA ALA A 232 -2.65 -13.24 14.80
C ALA A 232 -3.09 -13.95 13.52
N ILE A 233 -2.27 -14.90 13.00
CA ILE A 233 -2.46 -15.52 11.68
C ILE A 233 -2.76 -17.02 11.73
N ASP A 234 -2.54 -17.69 12.83
CA ASP A 234 -2.74 -19.14 12.98
C ASP A 234 -3.76 -19.43 14.07
N VAL A 235 -4.86 -20.09 13.68
CA VAL A 235 -5.98 -20.43 14.57
C VAL A 235 -5.57 -21.39 15.68
N GLU A 236 -4.66 -22.32 15.38
CA GLU A 236 -4.20 -23.30 16.37
C GLU A 236 -3.28 -22.66 17.40
N ALA A 237 -2.40 -21.75 16.97
CA ALA A 237 -1.57 -20.96 17.89
C ALA A 237 -2.44 -20.12 18.84
N ALA A 238 -3.48 -19.46 18.32
CA ALA A 238 -4.43 -18.71 19.13
C ALA A 238 -5.18 -19.60 20.12
N ARG A 239 -5.60 -20.81 19.68
CA ARG A 239 -6.31 -21.80 20.51
C ARG A 239 -5.42 -22.32 21.66
N ILE A 240 -4.17 -22.67 21.36
CA ILE A 240 -3.21 -23.18 22.38
C ILE A 240 -2.97 -22.13 23.46
N LYS A 241 -2.88 -20.87 23.10
CA LYS A 241 -2.72 -19.75 24.05
C LYS A 241 -4.02 -19.31 24.73
N GLY A 242 -5.15 -19.97 24.43
CA GLY A 242 -6.44 -19.70 25.06
C GLY A 242 -7.06 -18.35 24.70
N ILE A 243 -6.65 -17.74 23.57
CA ILE A 243 -7.12 -16.43 23.13
C ILE A 243 -8.55 -16.57 22.59
N LYS A 244 -9.49 -15.82 23.20
CA LYS A 244 -10.88 -15.74 22.75
C LYS A 244 -11.07 -14.45 21.96
N SER A 245 -11.08 -14.54 20.65
CA SER A 245 -11.11 -13.39 19.75
C SER A 245 -11.75 -13.75 18.40
N GLU A 246 -12.42 -12.80 17.79
CA GLU A 246 -12.89 -12.90 16.41
C GLU A 246 -11.78 -12.59 15.39
N VAL A 247 -10.67 -12.03 15.83
CA VAL A 247 -9.53 -11.59 15.02
C VAL A 247 -8.40 -12.60 15.05
N ALA A 248 -8.04 -13.10 16.25
CA ALA A 248 -6.90 -14.00 16.43
C ALA A 248 -6.98 -15.24 15.54
N GLY A 249 -5.88 -15.57 14.89
CA GLY A 249 -5.74 -16.66 13.91
C GLY A 249 -6.29 -16.38 12.52
N ARG A 250 -6.93 -15.22 12.29
CA ARG A 250 -7.64 -14.90 11.04
C ARG A 250 -7.48 -13.45 10.62
N ALA A 251 -6.42 -12.79 11.06
CA ALA A 251 -6.18 -11.36 10.76
C ALA A 251 -6.04 -11.11 9.27
N GLN A 252 -6.63 -10.04 8.79
CA GLN A 252 -6.50 -9.56 7.41
C GLN A 252 -5.67 -8.29 7.34
N ILE A 253 -5.61 -7.51 8.43
CA ILE A 253 -4.76 -6.33 8.58
C ILE A 253 -3.87 -6.53 9.79
N LEU A 254 -2.57 -6.44 9.60
CA LEU A 254 -1.54 -6.48 10.64
C LEU A 254 -1.00 -5.07 10.86
N VAL A 255 -1.24 -4.53 12.05
CA VAL A 255 -0.71 -3.24 12.47
C VAL A 255 0.54 -3.47 13.29
N VAL A 256 1.68 -3.06 12.77
CA VAL A 256 2.99 -3.28 13.40
C VAL A 256 3.32 -2.19 14.42
N PRO A 257 4.18 -2.47 15.41
CA PRO A 257 4.55 -1.50 16.44
C PRO A 257 5.32 -0.29 15.88
N ASP A 258 6.18 -0.52 14.90
CA ASP A 258 7.04 0.49 14.29
C ASP A 258 7.44 0.10 12.86
N LEU A 259 8.14 1.02 12.17
CA LEU A 259 8.58 0.85 10.79
C LEU A 259 9.53 -0.33 10.61
N GLU A 260 10.45 -0.54 11.56
CA GLU A 260 11.46 -1.60 11.42
C GLU A 260 10.80 -2.97 11.45
N ALA A 261 9.90 -3.21 12.42
CA ALA A 261 9.13 -4.44 12.52
C ALA A 261 8.29 -4.69 11.25
N GLY A 262 7.60 -3.65 10.76
CA GLY A 262 6.77 -3.75 9.57
C GLY A 262 7.56 -4.00 8.29
N ASN A 263 8.64 -3.27 8.09
CA ASN A 263 9.50 -3.42 6.91
C ASN A 263 10.17 -4.79 6.84
N MET A 264 10.69 -5.27 8.00
CA MET A 264 11.26 -6.61 8.09
C MET A 264 10.21 -7.69 7.85
N LEU A 265 9.01 -7.57 8.43
CA LEU A 265 7.91 -8.51 8.22
C LEU A 265 7.50 -8.58 6.74
N ALA A 266 7.26 -7.44 6.11
CA ALA A 266 6.86 -7.39 4.70
C ALA A 266 7.93 -8.01 3.79
N LYS A 267 9.22 -7.74 4.04
CA LYS A 267 10.31 -8.36 3.29
C LYS A 267 10.43 -9.85 3.55
N ASN A 268 10.27 -10.32 4.79
CA ASN A 268 10.25 -11.75 5.08
C ASN A 268 9.13 -12.46 4.31
N LEU A 269 7.94 -11.91 4.28
CA LEU A 269 6.83 -12.47 3.51
C LEU A 269 7.13 -12.51 2.01
N ALA A 270 7.70 -11.43 1.46
CA ALA A 270 8.04 -11.36 0.04
C ALA A 270 9.14 -12.37 -0.36
N TYR A 271 10.22 -12.45 0.42
CA TYR A 271 11.41 -13.23 0.03
C TYR A 271 11.38 -14.68 0.51
N PHE A 272 10.84 -14.96 1.70
CA PHE A 272 10.80 -16.32 2.25
C PHE A 272 9.44 -17.01 2.05
N ALA A 273 8.34 -16.26 2.10
CA ALA A 273 7.01 -16.84 1.90
C ALA A 273 6.50 -16.68 0.44
N ASN A 274 7.37 -16.22 -0.48
CA ASN A 274 7.03 -16.04 -1.89
C ASN A 274 5.74 -15.25 -2.13
N ALA A 275 5.52 -14.20 -1.32
CA ALA A 275 4.35 -13.36 -1.45
C ALA A 275 4.50 -12.35 -2.60
N ASP A 276 3.47 -12.22 -3.44
CA ASP A 276 3.32 -11.02 -4.26
C ASP A 276 2.93 -9.85 -3.38
N SER A 277 3.46 -8.66 -3.67
CA SER A 277 3.20 -7.46 -2.88
C SER A 277 2.76 -6.29 -3.74
N ALA A 278 1.88 -5.46 -3.19
CA ALA A 278 1.56 -4.13 -3.69
C ALA A 278 1.84 -3.10 -2.59
N GLY A 279 2.37 -1.93 -2.96
CA GLY A 279 2.65 -0.84 -2.02
C GLY A 279 1.85 0.42 -2.35
N ILE A 280 1.12 0.95 -1.36
CA ILE A 280 0.29 2.14 -1.53
C ILE A 280 0.42 3.08 -0.32
N VAL A 281 0.50 4.39 -0.58
CA VAL A 281 0.44 5.44 0.43
C VAL A 281 -0.94 6.05 0.44
N LEU A 282 -1.48 6.22 1.63
CA LEU A 282 -2.83 6.69 1.95
C LEU A 282 -2.79 7.91 2.87
N GLY A 283 -3.96 8.50 3.17
CA GLY A 283 -4.06 9.68 4.03
C GLY A 283 -3.74 11.00 3.30
N ALA A 284 -3.31 10.95 2.05
CA ALA A 284 -3.22 12.11 1.18
C ALA A 284 -4.52 12.33 0.38
N ARG A 285 -4.62 13.47 -0.31
CA ARG A 285 -5.79 13.78 -1.17
C ARG A 285 -6.06 12.74 -2.24
N VAL A 286 -5.02 12.05 -2.70
CA VAL A 286 -5.10 10.94 -3.67
C VAL A 286 -4.20 9.80 -3.20
N PRO A 287 -4.49 8.54 -3.56
CA PRO A 287 -3.58 7.43 -3.32
C PRO A 287 -2.28 7.61 -4.10
N ILE A 288 -1.17 7.13 -3.51
CA ILE A 288 0.15 7.23 -4.13
C ILE A 288 0.73 5.83 -4.28
N VAL A 289 0.99 5.42 -5.51
CA VAL A 289 1.72 4.19 -5.81
C VAL A 289 3.19 4.41 -5.48
N LEU A 290 3.63 3.69 -4.44
CA LEU A 290 5.00 3.78 -3.94
C LEU A 290 5.69 2.44 -4.10
N THR A 291 6.47 2.29 -5.16
CA THR A 291 7.21 1.07 -5.46
C THR A 291 8.71 1.25 -5.23
N SER A 292 9.37 0.17 -4.82
CA SER A 292 10.82 0.09 -4.73
C SER A 292 11.45 -0.12 -6.12
N ARG A 293 12.72 0.25 -6.28
CA ARG A 293 13.49 -0.09 -7.50
C ARG A 293 13.62 -1.61 -7.69
N ALA A 294 13.61 -2.35 -6.60
CA ALA A 294 13.72 -3.81 -6.60
C ALA A 294 12.37 -4.53 -6.85
N ASP A 295 11.25 -3.81 -6.92
CA ASP A 295 9.95 -4.42 -7.13
C ASP A 295 9.82 -4.98 -8.54
N SER A 296 9.22 -6.16 -8.64
CA SER A 296 8.94 -6.82 -9.91
C SER A 296 7.90 -6.04 -10.73
N PRO A 297 7.82 -6.25 -12.05
CA PRO A 297 6.72 -5.71 -12.88
C PRO A 297 5.34 -6.09 -12.31
N ARG A 298 5.21 -7.30 -11.78
CA ARG A 298 4.00 -7.83 -11.15
C ARG A 298 3.61 -7.01 -9.90
N ALA A 299 4.56 -6.69 -9.02
CA ALA A 299 4.32 -5.86 -7.83
C ALA A 299 3.89 -4.42 -8.20
N ARG A 300 4.47 -3.85 -9.26
CA ARG A 300 4.10 -2.52 -9.76
C ARG A 300 2.69 -2.50 -10.31
N MET A 301 2.32 -3.49 -11.11
CA MET A 301 0.98 -3.68 -11.65
C MET A 301 -0.04 -3.83 -10.51
N ALA A 302 0.25 -4.66 -9.50
CA ALA A 302 -0.60 -4.83 -8.33
C ALA A 302 -0.78 -3.52 -7.55
N SER A 303 0.28 -2.72 -7.38
CA SER A 303 0.22 -1.43 -6.70
C SER A 303 -0.68 -0.44 -7.46
N CYS A 304 -0.58 -0.39 -8.79
CA CYS A 304 -1.48 0.41 -9.62
C CYS A 304 -2.93 -0.09 -9.52
N ALA A 305 -3.15 -1.40 -9.49
CA ALA A 305 -4.48 -1.99 -9.39
C ALA A 305 -5.18 -1.65 -8.06
N VAL A 306 -4.47 -1.80 -6.93
CA VAL A 306 -5.01 -1.43 -5.60
C VAL A 306 -5.34 0.06 -5.54
N ALA A 307 -4.42 0.91 -6.04
CA ALA A 307 -4.62 2.35 -6.04
C ALA A 307 -5.80 2.77 -6.94
N ALA A 308 -5.95 2.14 -8.10
CA ALA A 308 -7.05 2.41 -9.04
C ALA A 308 -8.41 2.03 -8.44
N LEU A 309 -8.52 0.87 -7.80
CA LEU A 309 -9.75 0.45 -7.12
C LEU A 309 -10.13 1.41 -5.98
N HIS A 310 -9.14 1.83 -5.19
CA HIS A 310 -9.36 2.81 -4.13
C HIS A 310 -9.77 4.18 -4.68
N ALA A 311 -9.12 4.67 -5.74
CA ALA A 311 -9.48 5.93 -6.38
C ALA A 311 -10.91 5.89 -6.96
N ASP A 312 -11.27 4.80 -7.65
CA ASP A 312 -12.62 4.62 -8.20
C ASP A 312 -13.70 4.58 -7.10
N ALA A 313 -13.44 3.89 -5.99
CA ALA A 313 -14.36 3.89 -4.86
C ALA A 313 -14.55 5.30 -4.26
N ARG A 314 -13.50 6.10 -4.18
CA ARG A 314 -13.58 7.48 -3.69
C ARG A 314 -14.44 8.38 -4.58
N ARG A 315 -14.42 8.19 -5.91
CA ARG A 315 -15.34 8.90 -6.84
C ARG A 315 -16.79 8.65 -6.52
N ARG A 316 -17.12 7.43 -6.04
CA ARG A 316 -18.50 7.04 -5.71
C ARG A 316 -18.95 7.52 -4.33
N LEU A 317 -18.01 7.69 -3.39
CA LEU A 317 -18.31 8.09 -2.00
C LEU A 317 -18.39 9.61 -1.81
N ALA A 318 -17.69 10.38 -2.60
CA ALA A 318 -17.76 11.84 -2.60
C ALA A 318 -17.60 12.35 -4.03
N PRO A 319 -18.65 12.91 -4.67
CA PRO A 319 -18.43 13.74 -5.84
C PRO A 319 -17.43 14.81 -5.42
N ILE A 320 -16.28 14.89 -6.11
CA ILE A 320 -15.32 15.97 -5.90
C ILE A 320 -16.11 17.25 -6.17
N ALA A 321 -16.43 17.98 -5.09
CA ALA A 321 -17.03 19.30 -5.25
C ALA A 321 -16.04 20.11 -6.06
N ALA A 322 -16.44 20.48 -7.28
CA ALA A 322 -15.70 21.42 -8.08
C ALA A 322 -15.62 22.71 -7.25
N ALA A 323 -14.37 23.09 -6.88
CA ALA A 323 -14.09 24.36 -6.25
C ALA A 323 -14.07 25.45 -7.32
#